data_630568fa1685124b6f733444f649f100
#
_entry.id   630568fa1685124b6f733444f649f100
#
_cell.length_a   1.000
_cell.length_b   1.000
_cell.length_c   1.000
_cell.angle_alpha   90.00
_cell.angle_beta   90.00
_cell.angle_gamma   90.00
#
_symmetry.space_group_name_H-M   'P 1'
#
loop_
_entity.id
_entity.type
_entity.pdbx_description
1 polymer ?
#
loop_
_entity_poly.entity_id
_entity_poly.type
_entity_poly.pdbx_seq_one_letter_code
_entity_poly.pdbx_strand_id
1 'polypeptide(L)'
;FHQNTGGIGGAAATGDRFGSSLATGDINADGFDDLIIGVPGEYRCWPRVCGAVGGINIIYGSANGLTSANDHYFTQNSRGIGGISAVGDQFGASVASGDIDNDGFDDVIIGVPGDYRCWPRVCGAVGAINILYGTANGATTDNDHYFTQNSRGVGGTSSVGDKFGASVASGDIDNDGFDDVIIGVPGDYRCWRRVCGAVGAINIMYGTGNGLSAANDHYFTQNSRGVDGVSGVGDEFGAFVTTSDINDDGFSDVIIGTPGERISSRNNAGAVHVLYGTNNGTTTANDTFLYVSQSLFTGSSQSNARFGTSVTVIDNDLIIGAPGTTINGATAAGAIYYLRE
;
A
#
# COMPACT_ATOMS: atom_id res chain seq x y z
N PHE A 1 -2.07 9.56 -21.33
CA PHE A 1 -3.45 9.52 -20.83
C PHE A 1 -3.68 10.60 -19.74
N HIS A 2 -4.90 11.10 -19.62
CA HIS A 2 -5.40 11.98 -18.56
C HIS A 2 -6.94 11.95 -18.60
N GLN A 3 -7.62 12.38 -17.54
CA GLN A 3 -9.09 12.28 -17.40
C GLN A 3 -9.91 12.96 -18.53
N ASN A 4 -9.32 13.85 -19.31
CA ASN A 4 -9.96 14.43 -20.51
C ASN A 4 -9.57 13.71 -21.81
N THR A 5 -8.82 12.60 -21.75
CA THR A 5 -8.60 11.72 -22.90
C THR A 5 -9.91 11.01 -23.21
N GLY A 6 -10.33 10.98 -24.48
CA GLY A 6 -11.56 10.28 -24.87
C GLY A 6 -11.52 8.82 -24.46
N GLY A 7 -12.57 8.33 -23.78
CA GLY A 7 -12.66 6.99 -23.22
C GLY A 7 -12.20 6.86 -21.78
N ILE A 8 -11.49 7.83 -21.20
CA ILE A 8 -11.09 7.81 -19.79
C ILE A 8 -12.22 8.39 -18.92
N GLY A 9 -12.64 7.65 -17.89
CA GLY A 9 -13.67 8.06 -16.95
C GLY A 9 -13.21 9.17 -16.00
N GLY A 10 -14.17 9.85 -15.38
CA GLY A 10 -13.92 11.02 -14.56
C GLY A 10 -13.93 12.32 -15.38
N ALA A 11 -13.69 13.42 -14.70
CA ALA A 11 -13.56 14.74 -15.31
C ALA A 11 -12.44 15.51 -14.62
N ALA A 12 -11.40 15.88 -15.36
CA ALA A 12 -10.23 16.51 -14.78
C ALA A 12 -10.59 17.81 -14.04
N ALA A 13 -10.26 17.86 -12.76
CA ALA A 13 -10.43 19.01 -11.91
C ALA A 13 -9.12 19.35 -11.15
N THR A 14 -9.07 20.56 -10.61
CA THR A 14 -7.90 21.00 -9.84
C THR A 14 -7.72 20.13 -8.58
N GLY A 15 -6.59 19.46 -8.48
CA GLY A 15 -6.24 18.66 -7.32
C GLY A 15 -6.55 17.17 -7.43
N ASP A 16 -7.06 16.69 -8.56
CA ASP A 16 -7.40 15.27 -8.76
C ASP A 16 -6.19 14.33 -8.64
N ARG A 17 -5.02 14.77 -9.10
CA ARG A 17 -3.77 13.99 -9.03
C ARG A 17 -3.86 12.64 -9.75
N PHE A 18 -4.42 12.62 -10.96
CA PHE A 18 -4.42 11.43 -11.83
C PHE A 18 -3.01 10.87 -12.00
N GLY A 19 -2.81 9.57 -11.75
CA GLY A 19 -1.51 8.92 -11.78
C GLY A 19 -0.70 9.04 -10.48
N SER A 20 -1.35 9.32 -9.35
CA SER A 20 -0.70 9.38 -8.03
C SER A 20 -0.18 8.01 -7.57
N SER A 21 -0.86 6.95 -7.94
CA SER A 21 -0.48 5.56 -7.76
C SER A 21 -0.74 4.80 -9.05
N LEU A 22 0.07 3.81 -9.34
CA LEU A 22 -0.02 2.96 -10.52
C LEU A 22 0.25 1.52 -10.12
N ALA A 23 -0.48 0.59 -10.74
CA ALA A 23 -0.22 -0.84 -10.69
C ALA A 23 -0.55 -1.46 -12.06
N THR A 24 -0.02 -2.64 -12.33
CA THR A 24 -0.30 -3.40 -13.55
C THR A 24 -0.68 -4.84 -13.20
N GLY A 25 -1.56 -5.43 -13.99
CA GLY A 25 -1.97 -6.82 -13.88
C GLY A 25 -2.96 -7.17 -14.99
N ASP A 26 -3.11 -8.44 -15.29
CA ASP A 26 -4.04 -8.95 -16.33
C ASP A 26 -5.43 -9.16 -15.71
N ILE A 27 -6.17 -8.05 -15.52
CA ILE A 27 -7.47 -8.01 -14.82
C ILE A 27 -8.56 -8.78 -15.60
N ASN A 28 -8.38 -8.95 -16.92
CA ASN A 28 -9.36 -9.58 -17.78
C ASN A 28 -8.89 -10.91 -18.38
N ALA A 29 -7.68 -11.37 -17.99
CA ALA A 29 -7.02 -12.59 -18.45
C ALA A 29 -6.94 -12.71 -20.00
N ASP A 30 -6.67 -11.58 -20.68
CA ASP A 30 -6.51 -11.56 -22.13
C ASP A 30 -5.04 -11.74 -22.59
N GLY A 31 -4.12 -11.84 -21.64
CA GLY A 31 -2.68 -12.03 -21.84
C GLY A 31 -1.90 -10.72 -22.00
N PHE A 32 -2.50 -9.57 -21.70
CA PHE A 32 -1.86 -8.26 -21.70
C PHE A 32 -2.14 -7.55 -20.40
N ASP A 33 -1.08 -7.10 -19.72
CA ASP A 33 -1.24 -6.33 -18.48
C ASP A 33 -2.05 -5.07 -18.72
N ASP A 34 -3.00 -4.82 -17.81
CA ASP A 34 -3.83 -3.63 -17.72
C ASP A 34 -3.15 -2.62 -16.77
N LEU A 35 -3.53 -1.35 -16.88
CA LEU A 35 -2.99 -0.29 -16.03
C LEU A 35 -4.06 0.26 -15.08
N ILE A 36 -3.84 0.09 -13.78
CA ILE A 36 -4.65 0.66 -12.70
C ILE A 36 -4.05 2.01 -12.32
N ILE A 37 -4.87 3.06 -12.30
CA ILE A 37 -4.46 4.45 -12.08
C ILE A 37 -5.24 5.04 -10.92
N GLY A 38 -4.57 5.40 -9.84
CA GLY A 38 -5.17 6.08 -8.71
C GLY A 38 -5.33 7.59 -8.96
N VAL A 39 -6.47 8.13 -8.49
CA VAL A 39 -6.86 9.54 -8.61
C VAL A 39 -7.37 10.03 -7.24
N PRO A 40 -6.52 10.07 -6.19
CA PRO A 40 -6.96 10.26 -4.81
C PRO A 40 -7.62 11.61 -4.52
N GLY A 41 -7.46 12.56 -5.40
CA GLY A 41 -8.09 13.87 -5.32
C GLY A 41 -9.38 14.03 -6.13
N GLU A 42 -9.83 12.96 -6.82
CA GLU A 42 -11.03 13.00 -7.68
C GLU A 42 -12.18 13.74 -7.01
N TYR A 43 -12.61 14.83 -7.66
CA TYR A 43 -13.64 15.70 -7.14
C TYR A 43 -15.04 15.26 -7.56
N ARG A 44 -15.91 15.04 -6.62
CA ARG A 44 -17.30 14.65 -6.86
C ARG A 44 -18.28 15.57 -6.14
N CYS A 45 -19.39 15.84 -6.82
CA CYS A 45 -20.57 16.44 -6.22
C CYS A 45 -21.71 15.42 -6.22
N TRP A 46 -22.12 14.96 -5.05
CA TRP A 46 -23.32 14.18 -4.84
C TRP A 46 -24.33 15.02 -4.08
N PRO A 47 -25.62 14.74 -4.09
CA PRO A 47 -26.66 15.78 -3.84
C PRO A 47 -26.50 16.68 -2.62
N ARG A 48 -25.54 16.44 -1.73
CA ARG A 48 -25.32 17.26 -0.53
C ARG A 48 -23.87 17.47 -0.13
N VAL A 49 -22.93 16.82 -0.80
CA VAL A 49 -21.49 16.91 -0.49
C VAL A 49 -20.70 17.03 -1.79
N CYS A 50 -19.90 18.09 -1.91
CA CYS A 50 -18.95 18.25 -2.99
C CYS A 50 -17.53 18.28 -2.42
N GLY A 51 -16.62 17.50 -2.99
CA GLY A 51 -15.22 17.50 -2.56
C GLY A 51 -14.40 16.38 -3.18
N ALA A 52 -13.13 16.35 -2.83
CA ALA A 52 -12.19 15.31 -3.22
C ALA A 52 -12.52 14.03 -2.44
N VAL A 53 -12.97 13.01 -3.12
CA VAL A 53 -13.31 11.69 -2.54
C VAL A 53 -12.36 10.60 -2.99
N GLY A 54 -11.75 10.79 -4.17
CA GLY A 54 -10.89 9.84 -4.83
C GLY A 54 -11.59 8.92 -5.81
N GLY A 55 -10.81 8.35 -6.71
CA GLY A 55 -11.25 7.43 -7.76
C GLY A 55 -10.09 6.59 -8.29
N ILE A 56 -10.40 5.60 -9.09
CA ILE A 56 -9.44 4.86 -9.92
C ILE A 56 -9.93 4.76 -11.35
N ASN A 57 -9.00 4.65 -12.29
CA ASN A 57 -9.26 4.24 -13.66
C ASN A 57 -8.49 2.94 -13.94
N ILE A 58 -9.06 2.04 -14.75
CA ILE A 58 -8.41 0.86 -15.28
C ILE A 58 -8.40 0.99 -16.80
N ILE A 59 -7.21 1.02 -17.39
CA ILE A 59 -7.01 1.12 -18.83
C ILE A 59 -6.49 -0.23 -19.32
N TYR A 60 -7.24 -0.87 -20.21
CA TYR A 60 -6.94 -2.23 -20.63
C TYR A 60 -5.80 -2.30 -21.65
N GLY A 61 -4.97 -3.34 -21.47
CA GLY A 61 -3.88 -3.70 -22.36
C GLY A 61 -4.36 -4.30 -23.67
N SER A 62 -3.50 -4.43 -24.63
CA SER A 62 -3.71 -5.13 -25.90
C SER A 62 -2.41 -5.35 -26.64
N ALA A 63 -2.42 -6.16 -27.70
CA ALA A 63 -1.27 -6.33 -28.60
C ALA A 63 -0.72 -5.02 -29.21
N ASN A 64 -1.50 -3.93 -29.15
CA ASN A 64 -1.10 -2.60 -29.60
C ASN A 64 -0.76 -1.63 -28.44
N GLY A 65 -0.64 -2.15 -27.24
CA GLY A 65 -0.45 -1.37 -26.00
C GLY A 65 -1.76 -0.97 -25.36
N LEU A 66 -1.70 -0.04 -24.39
CA LEU A 66 -2.85 0.41 -23.62
C LEU A 66 -3.84 1.19 -24.47
N THR A 67 -5.13 0.93 -24.25
CA THR A 67 -6.23 1.60 -24.94
C THR A 67 -7.22 2.22 -23.95
N SER A 68 -7.67 3.44 -24.23
CA SER A 68 -8.74 4.08 -23.45
C SER A 68 -10.15 3.63 -23.86
N ALA A 69 -10.27 2.70 -24.78
CA ALA A 69 -11.54 2.06 -25.09
C ALA A 69 -11.92 1.11 -23.94
N ASN A 70 -13.16 1.24 -23.45
CA ASN A 70 -13.70 0.41 -22.35
C ASN A 70 -12.99 0.63 -20.99
N ASP A 71 -12.41 1.82 -20.75
CA ASP A 71 -11.92 2.20 -19.43
C ASP A 71 -12.96 1.91 -18.33
N HIS A 72 -12.54 1.31 -17.25
CA HIS A 72 -13.35 1.20 -16.04
C HIS A 72 -12.98 2.29 -15.05
N TYR A 73 -13.99 3.02 -14.60
CA TYR A 73 -13.84 4.09 -13.64
C TYR A 73 -14.66 3.82 -12.38
N PHE A 74 -14.00 3.83 -11.21
CA PHE A 74 -14.63 3.56 -9.92
C PHE A 74 -14.33 4.63 -8.89
N THR A 75 -15.30 4.84 -8.01
CA THR A 75 -15.19 5.61 -6.75
C THR A 75 -15.94 4.85 -5.67
N GLN A 76 -15.77 5.17 -4.40
CA GLN A 76 -16.58 4.56 -3.33
C GLN A 76 -18.09 4.79 -3.48
N ASN A 77 -18.53 5.71 -4.37
CA ASN A 77 -19.96 5.87 -4.70
C ASN A 77 -20.43 4.94 -5.83
N SER A 78 -19.53 4.20 -6.47
CA SER A 78 -19.92 3.21 -7.47
C SER A 78 -20.75 2.10 -6.81
N ARG A 79 -21.82 1.70 -7.50
CA ARG A 79 -22.73 0.68 -6.94
C ARG A 79 -21.98 -0.64 -6.71
N GLY A 80 -22.09 -1.21 -5.53
CA GLY A 80 -21.46 -2.46 -5.14
C GLY A 80 -20.18 -2.25 -4.32
N ILE A 81 -19.52 -1.10 -4.41
CA ILE A 81 -18.30 -0.82 -3.64
C ILE A 81 -18.64 -0.51 -2.18
N GLY A 82 -17.97 -1.22 -1.27
CA GLY A 82 -18.10 -1.05 0.17
C GLY A 82 -17.51 0.27 0.67
N GLY A 83 -17.98 0.72 1.82
CA GLY A 83 -17.59 2.00 2.38
C GLY A 83 -18.70 3.05 2.22
N ILE A 84 -18.44 4.23 2.72
CA ILE A 84 -19.30 5.42 2.56
C ILE A 84 -18.39 6.55 2.14
N SER A 85 -18.50 6.97 0.90
CA SER A 85 -17.66 8.02 0.35
C SER A 85 -17.83 9.35 1.11
N ALA A 86 -16.73 9.89 1.58
CA ALA A 86 -16.65 11.19 2.23
C ALA A 86 -15.51 12.05 1.66
N VAL A 87 -15.59 13.35 1.89
CA VAL A 87 -14.53 14.28 1.46
C VAL A 87 -13.26 13.98 2.23
N GLY A 88 -12.17 13.72 1.50
CA GLY A 88 -10.88 13.42 2.08
C GLY A 88 -10.55 11.94 2.20
N ASP A 89 -11.45 11.03 1.76
CA ASP A 89 -11.22 9.58 1.83
C ASP A 89 -10.02 9.13 1.01
N GLN A 90 -9.75 9.80 -0.12
CA GLN A 90 -8.59 9.51 -0.97
C GLN A 90 -8.63 8.08 -1.55
N PHE A 91 -9.78 7.60 -1.99
CA PHE A 91 -9.92 6.32 -2.70
C PHE A 91 -8.93 6.27 -3.88
N GLY A 92 -8.12 5.21 -3.97
CA GLY A 92 -7.04 5.12 -4.96
C GLY A 92 -5.76 5.90 -4.58
N ALA A 93 -5.54 6.20 -3.30
CA ALA A 93 -4.27 6.77 -2.85
C ALA A 93 -3.10 5.80 -3.03
N SER A 94 -3.35 4.52 -2.90
CA SER A 94 -2.49 3.41 -3.26
C SER A 94 -3.29 2.37 -4.03
N VAL A 95 -2.66 1.69 -4.97
CA VAL A 95 -3.25 0.59 -5.74
C VAL A 95 -2.24 -0.54 -5.92
N ALA A 96 -2.73 -1.77 -5.97
CA ALA A 96 -1.98 -2.96 -6.33
C ALA A 96 -2.89 -3.94 -7.09
N SER A 97 -2.34 -5.01 -7.64
CA SER A 97 -3.09 -6.09 -8.27
C SER A 97 -2.48 -7.44 -7.96
N GLY A 98 -3.28 -8.49 -8.00
CA GLY A 98 -2.87 -9.89 -7.84
C GLY A 98 -4.08 -10.80 -7.84
N ASP A 99 -3.90 -12.07 -8.15
CA ASP A 99 -4.95 -13.09 -8.21
C ASP A 99 -5.25 -13.63 -6.79
N ILE A 100 -6.09 -12.91 -6.04
CA ILE A 100 -6.38 -13.15 -4.61
C ILE A 100 -7.22 -14.41 -4.40
N ASP A 101 -8.05 -14.78 -5.38
CA ASP A 101 -8.93 -15.96 -5.28
C ASP A 101 -8.53 -17.12 -6.22
N ASN A 102 -7.40 -16.96 -6.92
CA ASN A 102 -6.79 -17.93 -7.83
C ASN A 102 -7.78 -18.42 -8.92
N ASP A 103 -8.55 -17.47 -9.47
CA ASP A 103 -9.49 -17.73 -10.56
C ASP A 103 -8.90 -17.43 -11.95
N GLY A 104 -7.67 -16.92 -12.00
CA GLY A 104 -6.91 -16.63 -13.20
C GLY A 104 -7.11 -15.21 -13.74
N PHE A 105 -7.76 -14.33 -12.98
CA PHE A 105 -7.89 -12.91 -13.24
C PHE A 105 -7.22 -12.12 -12.11
N ASP A 106 -6.37 -11.16 -12.43
CA ASP A 106 -5.85 -10.29 -11.37
C ASP A 106 -6.96 -9.41 -10.79
N ASP A 107 -6.96 -9.28 -9.46
CA ASP A 107 -7.88 -8.43 -8.70
C ASP A 107 -7.27 -7.07 -8.44
N VAL A 108 -8.10 -6.08 -8.15
CA VAL A 108 -7.67 -4.70 -7.89
C VAL A 108 -7.76 -4.38 -6.41
N ILE A 109 -6.63 -4.08 -5.79
CA ILE A 109 -6.51 -3.67 -4.39
C ILE A 109 -6.43 -2.15 -4.33
N ILE A 110 -7.31 -1.53 -3.55
CA ILE A 110 -7.46 -0.07 -3.51
C ILE A 110 -7.35 0.43 -2.08
N GLY A 111 -6.34 1.23 -1.79
CA GLY A 111 -6.18 1.90 -0.52
C GLY A 111 -7.01 3.19 -0.41
N VAL A 112 -7.60 3.40 0.76
CA VAL A 112 -8.48 4.53 1.09
C VAL A 112 -8.06 5.13 2.44
N PRO A 113 -6.83 5.69 2.57
CA PRO A 113 -6.25 6.04 3.87
C PRO A 113 -7.01 7.12 4.65
N GLY A 114 -7.86 7.87 3.97
CA GLY A 114 -8.71 8.90 4.57
C GLY A 114 -10.10 8.42 4.96
N ASP A 115 -10.45 7.14 4.72
CA ASP A 115 -11.81 6.62 4.95
C ASP A 115 -12.34 7.04 6.33
N TYR A 116 -13.44 7.80 6.31
CA TYR A 116 -13.99 8.43 7.49
C TYR A 116 -15.02 7.54 8.17
N ARG A 117 -14.78 7.23 9.42
CA ARG A 117 -15.70 6.42 10.23
C ARG A 117 -16.16 7.13 11.49
N CYS A 118 -17.42 6.90 11.83
CA CYS A 118 -17.97 7.21 13.15
C CYS A 118 -18.29 5.91 13.87
N TRP A 119 -17.54 5.59 14.91
CA TRP A 119 -17.85 4.53 15.87
C TRP A 119 -18.33 5.18 17.16
N PRO A 120 -19.07 4.50 18.05
CA PRO A 120 -19.91 5.19 19.05
C PRO A 120 -19.32 6.33 19.86
N ARG A 121 -18.00 6.57 19.78
CA ARG A 121 -17.33 7.66 20.53
C ARG A 121 -16.23 8.39 19.80
N VAL A 122 -15.86 7.94 18.58
CA VAL A 122 -14.77 8.55 17.80
C VAL A 122 -15.19 8.62 16.34
N CYS A 123 -15.16 9.82 15.76
CA CYS A 123 -15.35 10.03 14.34
C CYS A 123 -14.07 10.60 13.73
N GLY A 124 -13.60 10.03 12.62
CA GLY A 124 -12.44 10.54 11.92
C GLY A 124 -11.94 9.61 10.82
N ALA A 125 -10.92 10.05 10.12
CA ALA A 125 -10.24 9.27 9.11
C ALA A 125 -9.42 8.15 9.78
N VAL A 126 -9.78 6.91 9.51
CA VAL A 126 -9.11 5.71 10.05
C VAL A 126 -8.42 4.91 8.95
N GLY A 127 -8.94 4.98 7.74
CA GLY A 127 -8.50 4.28 6.57
C GLY A 127 -9.22 2.94 6.33
N ALA A 128 -9.16 2.52 5.08
CA ALA A 128 -9.77 1.29 4.57
C ALA A 128 -9.02 0.75 3.35
N ILE A 129 -9.37 -0.46 2.94
CA ILE A 129 -9.09 -1.00 1.61
C ILE A 129 -10.38 -1.52 0.98
N ASN A 130 -10.44 -1.49 -0.35
CA ASN A 130 -11.42 -2.20 -1.17
C ASN A 130 -10.69 -3.19 -2.09
N ILE A 131 -11.33 -4.34 -2.35
CA ILE A 131 -10.89 -5.30 -3.36
C ILE A 131 -11.98 -5.41 -4.41
N LEU A 132 -11.65 -5.20 -5.67
CA LEU A 132 -12.54 -5.44 -6.82
C LEU A 132 -12.01 -6.63 -7.59
N TYR A 133 -12.83 -7.65 -7.78
CA TYR A 133 -12.41 -8.89 -8.43
C TYR A 133 -12.37 -8.76 -9.95
N GLY A 134 -11.34 -9.37 -10.55
CA GLY A 134 -11.19 -9.49 -11.98
C GLY A 134 -12.24 -10.39 -12.61
N THR A 135 -12.49 -10.23 -13.88
CA THR A 135 -13.36 -11.11 -14.69
C THR A 135 -13.02 -10.95 -16.16
N ALA A 136 -13.46 -11.86 -17.03
CA ALA A 136 -13.30 -11.74 -18.48
C ALA A 136 -13.86 -10.41 -19.09
N ASN A 137 -14.59 -9.62 -18.32
CA ASN A 137 -15.07 -8.31 -18.73
C ASN A 137 -14.35 -7.16 -17.98
N GLY A 138 -13.25 -7.45 -17.32
CA GLY A 138 -12.51 -6.54 -16.45
C GLY A 138 -13.00 -6.54 -15.01
N ALA A 139 -12.55 -5.58 -14.22
CA ALA A 139 -12.88 -5.52 -12.78
C ALA A 139 -14.37 -5.34 -12.53
N THR A 140 -14.91 -6.09 -11.55
CA THR A 140 -16.31 -6.04 -11.13
C THR A 140 -16.46 -5.47 -9.72
N THR A 141 -17.63 -4.89 -9.45
CA THR A 141 -18.05 -4.48 -8.10
C THR A 141 -18.94 -5.53 -7.43
N ASP A 142 -19.21 -6.64 -8.10
CA ASP A 142 -19.92 -7.77 -7.50
C ASP A 142 -18.96 -8.47 -6.53
N ASN A 143 -19.43 -8.68 -5.28
CA ASN A 143 -18.65 -9.26 -4.19
C ASN A 143 -17.43 -8.41 -3.73
N ASP A 144 -17.43 -7.09 -3.94
CA ASP A 144 -16.40 -6.20 -3.36
C ASP A 144 -16.11 -6.54 -1.89
N HIS A 145 -14.85 -6.67 -1.54
CA HIS A 145 -14.43 -6.80 -0.15
C HIS A 145 -13.93 -5.46 0.38
N TYR A 146 -14.51 -5.05 1.51
CA TYR A 146 -14.17 -3.83 2.20
C TYR A 146 -13.66 -4.12 3.62
N PHE A 147 -12.45 -3.66 3.95
CA PHE A 147 -11.83 -3.86 5.26
C PHE A 147 -11.28 -2.57 5.86
N THR A 148 -11.38 -2.52 7.18
CA THR A 148 -10.74 -1.53 8.07
C THR A 148 -10.11 -2.28 9.23
N GLN A 149 -9.27 -1.65 10.05
CA GLN A 149 -8.77 -2.26 11.29
C GLN A 149 -9.90 -2.59 12.31
N ASN A 150 -11.13 -2.12 12.10
CA ASN A 150 -12.29 -2.52 12.90
C ASN A 150 -13.02 -3.74 12.32
N SER A 151 -12.65 -4.23 11.15
CA SER A 151 -13.22 -5.44 10.58
C SER A 151 -12.86 -6.65 11.43
N ARG A 152 -13.83 -7.56 11.60
CA ARG A 152 -13.62 -8.74 12.44
C ARG A 152 -12.50 -9.61 11.87
N GLY A 153 -11.49 -9.90 12.68
CA GLY A 153 -10.33 -10.70 12.30
C GLY A 153 -9.11 -9.86 11.94
N VAL A 154 -9.28 -8.61 11.53
CA VAL A 154 -8.17 -7.70 11.23
C VAL A 154 -7.48 -7.26 12.52
N GLY A 155 -6.16 -7.43 12.59
CA GLY A 155 -5.34 -7.06 13.74
C GLY A 155 -5.17 -5.55 13.88
N GLY A 156 -4.79 -5.14 15.06
CA GLY A 156 -4.64 -3.71 15.39
C GLY A 156 -5.81 -3.15 16.17
N THR A 157 -5.86 -1.86 16.31
CA THR A 157 -6.98 -1.11 16.93
C THR A 157 -7.11 0.21 16.19
N SER A 158 -8.18 0.37 15.48
CA SER A 158 -8.41 1.53 14.64
C SER A 158 -8.48 2.82 15.47
N SER A 159 -7.69 3.81 15.09
CA SER A 159 -7.66 5.15 15.66
C SER A 159 -7.68 6.21 14.56
N VAL A 160 -8.11 7.41 14.90
CA VAL A 160 -8.10 8.53 13.94
C VAL A 160 -6.66 8.86 13.55
N GLY A 161 -6.39 8.85 12.25
CA GLY A 161 -5.08 9.14 11.69
C GLY A 161 -4.21 7.91 11.42
N ASP A 162 -4.70 6.68 11.66
CA ASP A 162 -3.94 5.45 11.42
C ASP A 162 -3.61 5.25 9.94
N LYS A 163 -4.51 5.68 9.04
CA LYS A 163 -4.31 5.60 7.59
C LYS A 163 -4.14 4.16 7.08
N PHE A 164 -4.97 3.24 7.55
CA PHE A 164 -5.03 1.89 7.01
C PHE A 164 -5.22 1.93 5.48
N GLY A 165 -4.39 1.23 4.71
CA GLY A 165 -4.38 1.32 3.25
C GLY A 165 -3.62 2.53 2.69
N ALA A 166 -2.72 3.16 3.46
CA ALA A 166 -1.84 4.22 2.93
C ALA A 166 -0.85 3.70 1.89
N SER A 167 -0.47 2.45 2.00
CA SER A 167 0.24 1.66 1.00
C SER A 167 -0.36 0.26 0.95
N VAL A 168 -0.39 -0.35 -0.21
CA VAL A 168 -0.86 -1.73 -0.43
C VAL A 168 0.08 -2.45 -1.40
N ALA A 169 0.21 -3.76 -1.23
CA ALA A 169 0.94 -4.66 -2.11
C ALA A 169 0.27 -6.04 -2.09
N SER A 170 0.60 -6.90 -3.05
CA SER A 170 0.15 -8.28 -3.12
C SER A 170 1.30 -9.23 -3.44
N GLY A 171 1.12 -10.49 -3.11
CA GLY A 171 2.03 -11.58 -3.45
C GLY A 171 1.73 -12.81 -2.62
N ASP A 172 2.01 -13.98 -3.16
CA ASP A 172 1.81 -15.28 -2.50
C ASP A 172 2.89 -15.50 -1.44
N ILE A 173 2.58 -15.12 -0.18
CA ILE A 173 3.54 -15.12 0.95
C ILE A 173 3.73 -16.51 1.53
N ASP A 174 2.70 -17.36 1.44
CA ASP A 174 2.76 -18.72 2.00
C ASP A 174 2.79 -19.83 0.94
N ASN A 175 2.88 -19.43 -0.34
CA ASN A 175 2.98 -20.26 -1.52
C ASN A 175 1.83 -21.30 -1.61
N ASP A 176 0.62 -20.84 -1.29
CA ASP A 176 -0.60 -21.64 -1.36
C ASP A 176 -1.36 -21.44 -2.69
N GLY A 177 -0.87 -20.53 -3.54
CA GLY A 177 -1.37 -20.25 -4.88
C GLY A 177 -2.41 -19.11 -4.92
N PHE A 178 -2.69 -18.44 -3.80
CA PHE A 178 -3.52 -17.25 -3.70
C PHE A 178 -2.63 -16.05 -3.36
N ASP A 179 -2.80 -14.93 -4.04
CA ASP A 179 -2.07 -13.72 -3.63
C ASP A 179 -2.63 -13.16 -2.33
N ASP A 180 -1.72 -12.83 -1.41
CA ASP A 180 -2.02 -12.20 -0.13
C ASP A 180 -1.92 -10.68 -0.24
N VAL A 181 -2.57 -9.95 0.66
CA VAL A 181 -2.57 -8.48 0.65
C VAL A 181 -1.85 -7.92 1.87
N ILE A 182 -0.83 -7.10 1.60
CA ILE A 182 -0.07 -6.36 2.59
C ILE A 182 -0.61 -4.94 2.65
N ILE A 183 -0.94 -4.47 3.85
CA ILE A 183 -1.59 -3.19 4.09
C ILE A 183 -0.77 -2.36 5.05
N GLY A 184 -0.24 -1.24 4.60
CA GLY A 184 0.48 -0.29 5.42
C GLY A 184 -0.45 0.60 6.25
N VAL A 185 -0.07 0.83 7.50
CA VAL A 185 -0.80 1.63 8.50
C VAL A 185 0.15 2.60 9.19
N PRO A 186 0.77 3.55 8.46
CA PRO A 186 1.89 4.34 8.99
C PRO A 186 1.54 5.25 10.17
N GLY A 187 0.27 5.51 10.37
CA GLY A 187 -0.24 6.30 11.49
C GLY A 187 -0.66 5.48 12.71
N ASP A 188 -0.52 4.13 12.66
CA ASP A 188 -1.00 3.25 13.75
C ASP A 188 -0.57 3.78 15.13
N TYR A 189 -1.58 4.09 15.96
CA TYR A 189 -1.36 4.75 17.23
C TYR A 189 -1.19 3.76 18.37
N ARG A 190 -0.04 3.81 19.04
CA ARG A 190 0.27 2.93 20.16
C ARG A 190 0.67 3.67 21.41
N CYS A 191 0.34 3.07 22.56
CA CYS A 191 0.81 3.49 23.87
C CYS A 191 1.69 2.40 24.47
N TRP A 192 2.97 2.70 24.70
CA TRP A 192 3.90 1.83 25.39
C TRP A 192 4.60 2.59 26.52
N ARG A 193 4.54 2.09 27.76
CA ARG A 193 5.23 2.63 28.93
C ARG A 193 5.18 4.17 29.10
N ARG A 194 4.02 4.82 28.84
CA ARG A 194 3.78 6.28 28.94
C ARG A 194 4.18 7.10 27.70
N VAL A 195 4.68 6.49 26.66
CA VAL A 195 4.83 7.15 25.35
C VAL A 195 3.69 6.67 24.46
N CYS A 196 2.90 7.61 23.95
CA CYS A 196 1.81 7.32 23.04
C CYS A 196 2.00 8.13 21.78
N GLY A 197 1.79 7.52 20.62
CA GLY A 197 1.88 8.20 19.34
C GLY A 197 1.75 7.26 18.16
N ALA A 198 1.73 7.85 16.97
CA ALA A 198 1.76 7.13 15.72
C ALA A 198 3.15 6.50 15.52
N VAL A 199 3.23 5.20 15.48
CA VAL A 199 4.48 4.45 15.30
C VAL A 199 4.50 3.70 13.96
N GLY A 200 3.32 3.36 13.46
CA GLY A 200 3.11 2.59 12.26
C GLY A 200 3.00 1.08 12.47
N ALA A 201 2.33 0.44 11.51
CA ALA A 201 2.08 -0.98 11.48
C ALA A 201 1.91 -1.47 10.04
N ILE A 202 1.89 -2.78 9.85
CA ILE A 202 1.33 -3.45 8.68
C ILE A 202 0.32 -4.52 9.12
N ASN A 203 -0.65 -4.78 8.26
CA ASN A 203 -1.48 -5.98 8.29
C ASN A 203 -1.19 -6.81 7.05
N ILE A 204 -1.24 -8.13 7.19
CA ILE A 204 -1.16 -9.09 6.09
C ILE A 204 -2.40 -9.95 6.17
N MET A 205 -3.20 -9.91 5.12
CA MET A 205 -4.43 -10.69 4.99
C MET A 205 -4.26 -11.68 3.86
N TYR A 206 -4.73 -12.90 4.08
CA TYR A 206 -4.48 -14.03 3.19
C TYR A 206 -5.58 -14.22 2.15
N GLY A 207 -5.17 -14.52 0.91
CA GLY A 207 -6.05 -14.91 -0.18
C GLY A 207 -6.71 -16.26 0.08
N THR A 208 -7.83 -16.52 -0.54
CA THR A 208 -8.54 -17.80 -0.48
C THR A 208 -9.45 -17.93 -1.68
N GLY A 209 -9.87 -19.14 -2.07
CA GLY A 209 -10.87 -19.35 -3.13
C GLY A 209 -12.24 -18.69 -2.92
N ASN A 210 -12.41 -17.88 -1.88
CA ASN A 210 -13.56 -17.01 -1.65
C ASN A 210 -13.15 -15.53 -1.56
N GLY A 211 -11.96 -15.21 -2.03
CA GLY A 211 -11.35 -13.89 -1.98
C GLY A 211 -10.60 -13.63 -0.67
N LEU A 212 -10.28 -12.36 -0.41
CA LEU A 212 -9.45 -11.94 0.71
C LEU A 212 -10.09 -12.26 2.06
N SER A 213 -9.31 -12.87 2.97
CA SER A 213 -9.75 -13.30 4.29
C SER A 213 -9.02 -12.53 5.41
N ALA A 214 -9.78 -12.06 6.40
CA ALA A 214 -9.22 -11.56 7.66
C ALA A 214 -8.98 -12.69 8.70
N ALA A 215 -9.28 -13.94 8.37
CA ALA A 215 -8.94 -15.07 9.22
C ALA A 215 -7.41 -15.28 9.19
N ASN A 216 -6.81 -15.37 10.37
CA ASN A 216 -5.35 -15.48 10.53
C ASN A 216 -4.55 -14.25 10.04
N ASP A 217 -5.16 -13.07 9.99
CA ASP A 217 -4.44 -11.81 9.72
C ASP A 217 -3.17 -11.71 10.59
N HIS A 218 -2.07 -11.38 9.96
CA HIS A 218 -0.83 -11.06 10.66
C HIS A 218 -0.68 -9.56 10.81
N TYR A 219 -0.54 -9.12 12.05
CA TYR A 219 -0.34 -7.71 12.40
C TYR A 219 1.06 -7.50 12.97
N PHE A 220 1.87 -6.65 12.34
CA PHE A 220 3.22 -6.34 12.78
C PHE A 220 3.46 -4.84 13.00
N THR A 221 4.27 -4.56 14.02
CA THR A 221 4.89 -3.27 14.30
C THR A 221 6.37 -3.52 14.61
N GLN A 222 7.18 -2.49 14.68
CA GLN A 222 8.57 -2.63 15.15
C GLN A 222 8.69 -3.14 16.60
N ASN A 223 7.60 -3.18 17.37
CA ASN A 223 7.57 -3.82 18.70
C ASN A 223 7.17 -5.30 18.64
N SER A 224 6.83 -5.84 17.50
CA SER A 224 6.59 -7.27 17.33
C SER A 224 7.86 -8.05 17.59
N ARG A 225 7.72 -9.18 18.30
CA ARG A 225 8.88 -9.99 18.68
C ARG A 225 9.58 -10.50 17.41
N GLY A 226 10.87 -10.20 17.27
CA GLY A 226 11.69 -10.62 16.15
C GLY A 226 11.80 -9.58 15.03
N VAL A 227 11.00 -8.50 15.06
CA VAL A 227 11.21 -7.34 14.18
C VAL A 227 12.28 -6.46 14.79
N ASP A 228 13.33 -6.18 14.05
CA ASP A 228 14.45 -5.34 14.47
C ASP A 228 14.08 -3.85 14.49
N GLY A 229 14.91 -3.03 15.08
CA GLY A 229 14.66 -1.61 15.27
C GLY A 229 14.08 -1.29 16.66
N VAL A 230 13.71 -0.05 16.88
CA VAL A 230 13.10 0.44 18.11
C VAL A 230 11.96 1.36 17.75
N SER A 231 10.75 0.88 17.92
CA SER A 231 9.55 1.65 17.59
C SER A 231 9.52 3.01 18.29
N GLY A 232 9.47 4.06 17.54
CA GLY A 232 9.40 5.44 17.97
C GLY A 232 8.20 6.19 17.37
N VAL A 233 7.80 7.27 18.03
CA VAL A 233 6.72 8.11 17.49
C VAL A 233 7.19 8.82 16.22
N GLY A 234 6.48 8.61 15.13
CA GLY A 234 6.78 9.20 13.84
C GLY A 234 7.68 8.35 12.93
N ASP A 235 7.97 7.09 13.31
CA ASP A 235 8.79 6.19 12.48
C ASP A 235 8.08 5.84 11.17
N GLU A 236 6.74 5.84 11.16
CA GLU A 236 5.95 5.58 9.95
C GLU A 236 6.20 4.16 9.38
N PHE A 237 6.35 3.12 10.23
CA PHE A 237 6.47 1.74 9.79
C PHE A 237 5.25 1.36 8.93
N GLY A 238 5.48 0.83 7.72
CA GLY A 238 4.42 0.57 6.74
C GLY A 238 4.01 1.80 5.91
N ALA A 239 4.81 2.88 5.90
CA ALA A 239 4.57 4.00 4.99
C ALA A 239 4.69 3.62 3.51
N PHE A 240 5.48 2.60 3.24
CA PHE A 240 5.63 1.94 1.96
C PHE A 240 5.68 0.43 2.19
N VAL A 241 4.99 -0.34 1.34
CA VAL A 241 5.08 -1.80 1.32
C VAL A 241 5.19 -2.29 -0.12
N THR A 242 5.94 -3.37 -0.31
CA THR A 242 6.00 -4.14 -1.57
C THR A 242 6.37 -5.59 -1.24
N THR A 243 6.26 -6.47 -2.20
CA THR A 243 6.59 -7.90 -2.09
C THR A 243 7.56 -8.31 -3.18
N SER A 244 8.36 -9.30 -2.91
CA SER A 244 9.16 -10.04 -3.87
C SER A 244 9.76 -11.26 -3.17
N ASP A 245 9.99 -12.36 -3.86
CA ASP A 245 10.83 -13.45 -3.38
C ASP A 245 12.31 -13.00 -3.50
N ILE A 246 12.84 -12.39 -2.42
CA ILE A 246 14.20 -11.82 -2.45
C ILE A 246 15.26 -12.91 -2.30
N ASN A 247 14.95 -13.99 -1.59
CA ASN A 247 15.89 -15.04 -1.24
C ASN A 247 15.77 -16.29 -2.12
N ASP A 248 14.95 -16.25 -3.19
CA ASP A 248 14.68 -17.35 -4.14
C ASP A 248 14.19 -18.65 -3.46
N ASP A 249 13.42 -18.56 -2.36
CA ASP A 249 12.89 -19.74 -1.65
C ASP A 249 11.47 -20.14 -2.08
N GLY A 250 10.86 -19.35 -2.98
CA GLY A 250 9.55 -19.59 -3.56
C GLY A 250 8.39 -18.99 -2.78
N PHE A 251 8.67 -18.21 -1.72
CA PHE A 251 7.68 -17.45 -0.95
C PHE A 251 7.89 -15.95 -1.19
N SER A 252 6.83 -15.20 -1.41
CA SER A 252 6.96 -13.73 -1.46
C SER A 252 7.34 -13.16 -0.10
N ASP A 253 8.41 -12.36 -0.05
CA ASP A 253 8.84 -11.64 1.15
C ASP A 253 8.20 -10.26 1.21
N VAL A 254 8.03 -9.72 2.43
CA VAL A 254 7.40 -8.43 2.68
C VAL A 254 8.45 -7.37 2.96
N ILE A 255 8.55 -6.37 2.11
CA ILE A 255 9.49 -5.26 2.20
C ILE A 255 8.74 -4.02 2.71
N ILE A 256 9.23 -3.43 3.81
CA ILE A 256 8.52 -2.39 4.56
C ILE A 256 9.41 -1.16 4.70
N GLY A 257 8.96 -0.04 4.15
CA GLY A 257 9.61 1.26 4.36
C GLY A 257 9.19 1.90 5.69
N THR A 258 10.19 2.42 6.41
CA THR A 258 10.05 3.11 7.70
C THR A 258 10.78 4.46 7.62
N PRO A 259 10.30 5.42 6.80
CA PRO A 259 11.07 6.62 6.46
C PRO A 259 11.27 7.60 7.62
N GLY A 260 10.50 7.47 8.68
CA GLY A 260 10.64 8.26 9.89
C GLY A 260 11.64 7.69 10.91
N GLU A 261 12.15 6.46 10.68
CA GLU A 261 13.03 5.75 11.61
C GLU A 261 14.23 6.61 12.04
N ARG A 262 14.49 6.56 13.34
CA ARG A 262 15.63 7.24 13.96
C ARG A 262 16.84 6.33 14.03
N ILE A 263 17.88 6.62 13.27
CA ILE A 263 19.15 5.88 13.31
C ILE A 263 20.15 6.64 14.20
N SER A 264 20.43 6.09 15.39
CA SER A 264 21.30 6.70 16.40
C SER A 264 20.79 8.09 16.80
N SER A 265 21.49 9.17 16.47
CA SER A 265 21.10 10.56 16.74
C SER A 265 20.42 11.26 15.55
N ARG A 266 20.14 10.54 14.45
CA ARG A 266 19.60 11.10 13.21
C ARG A 266 18.10 10.85 13.15
N ASN A 267 17.30 11.87 13.36
CA ASN A 267 15.84 11.78 13.25
C ASN A 267 15.44 11.64 11.78
N ASN A 268 14.42 10.85 11.52
CA ASN A 268 13.89 10.60 10.18
C ASN A 268 14.99 10.22 9.18
N ALA A 269 15.97 9.46 9.63
CA ALA A 269 17.01 8.95 8.74
C ALA A 269 16.44 7.90 7.79
N GLY A 270 15.50 7.13 8.30
CA GLY A 270 14.76 6.11 7.58
C GLY A 270 15.44 4.74 7.59
N ALA A 271 14.62 3.73 7.41
CA ALA A 271 15.01 2.32 7.34
C ALA A 271 14.09 1.52 6.40
N VAL A 272 14.51 0.31 6.09
CA VAL A 272 13.72 -0.71 5.39
C VAL A 272 13.82 -2.01 6.19
N HIS A 273 12.70 -2.72 6.33
CA HIS A 273 12.65 -4.07 6.88
C HIS A 273 12.28 -5.06 5.78
N VAL A 274 12.80 -6.29 5.88
CA VAL A 274 12.36 -7.42 5.08
C VAL A 274 11.92 -8.52 6.03
N LEU A 275 10.65 -8.90 5.96
CA LEU A 275 10.08 -10.04 6.69
C LEU A 275 9.86 -11.17 5.69
N TYR A 276 10.39 -12.32 5.98
CA TYR A 276 10.41 -13.45 5.04
C TYR A 276 9.10 -14.23 5.04
N GLY A 277 8.68 -14.64 3.82
CA GLY A 277 7.58 -15.57 3.62
C GLY A 277 7.93 -16.97 4.06
N THR A 278 6.94 -17.78 4.38
CA THR A 278 7.05 -19.20 4.71
C THR A 278 5.71 -19.88 4.51
N ASN A 279 5.68 -21.21 4.42
CA ASN A 279 4.44 -22.00 4.36
C ASN A 279 3.44 -21.81 5.52
N ASN A 280 3.72 -20.94 6.46
CA ASN A 280 2.82 -20.55 7.56
C ASN A 280 2.58 -19.03 7.56
N GLY A 281 2.80 -18.38 6.42
CA GLY A 281 2.77 -16.94 6.26
C GLY A 281 4.07 -16.25 6.68
N THR A 282 4.02 -14.96 6.90
CA THR A 282 5.21 -14.14 7.19
C THR A 282 5.83 -14.49 8.54
N THR A 283 7.16 -14.62 8.55
CA THR A 283 7.94 -14.79 9.77
C THR A 283 8.72 -13.53 10.13
N THR A 284 8.89 -13.28 11.43
CA THR A 284 9.82 -12.28 11.96
C THR A 284 11.17 -12.87 12.36
N ALA A 285 11.36 -14.18 12.16
CA ALA A 285 12.65 -14.81 12.39
C ALA A 285 13.64 -14.37 11.31
N ASN A 286 14.79 -13.84 11.74
CA ASN A 286 15.83 -13.31 10.85
C ASN A 286 15.39 -12.09 10.01
N ASP A 287 14.48 -11.26 10.54
CA ASP A 287 14.15 -9.96 9.93
C ASP A 287 15.43 -9.24 9.48
N THR A 288 15.41 -8.74 8.25
CA THR A 288 16.52 -7.91 7.73
C THR A 288 16.20 -6.44 7.91
N PHE A 289 17.00 -5.75 8.72
CA PHE A 289 16.86 -4.33 9.00
C PHE A 289 17.97 -3.53 8.32
N LEU A 290 17.60 -2.68 7.35
CA LEU A 290 18.51 -1.93 6.46
C LEU A 290 18.46 -0.43 6.73
N TYR A 291 19.63 0.20 6.85
CA TYR A 291 19.79 1.66 6.92
C TYR A 291 21.16 2.12 6.41
N VAL A 292 21.29 3.36 6.02
CA VAL A 292 22.47 3.85 5.25
C VAL A 292 23.83 3.67 5.96
N SER A 293 23.90 3.74 7.28
CA SER A 293 25.18 3.64 8.01
C SER A 293 25.73 2.21 8.16
N GLN A 294 25.08 1.21 7.59
CA GLN A 294 25.60 -0.15 7.52
C GLN A 294 26.69 -0.28 6.46
N SER A 295 27.55 -1.28 6.58
CA SER A 295 28.63 -1.55 5.62
C SER A 295 28.14 -1.90 4.21
N LEU A 296 26.86 -2.21 4.06
CA LEU A 296 26.20 -2.53 2.79
C LEU A 296 26.01 -1.29 1.90
N PHE A 297 25.96 -0.09 2.48
CA PHE A 297 25.70 1.14 1.75
C PHE A 297 26.87 2.13 1.89
N THR A 298 27.12 2.88 0.82
CA THR A 298 28.09 3.98 0.87
C THR A 298 27.45 5.22 1.51
N GLY A 299 28.17 5.86 2.43
CA GLY A 299 27.73 7.08 3.09
C GLY A 299 27.41 6.90 4.58
N SER A 300 26.69 7.85 5.14
CA SER A 300 26.24 7.83 6.53
C SER A 300 24.80 8.31 6.62
N SER A 301 24.04 7.76 7.57
CA SER A 301 22.68 8.20 7.86
C SER A 301 22.64 9.71 8.12
N GLN A 302 21.68 10.38 7.52
CA GLN A 302 21.48 11.82 7.66
C GLN A 302 20.09 12.07 8.26
N SER A 303 19.97 13.11 9.09
CA SER A 303 18.64 13.53 9.57
C SER A 303 17.77 13.96 8.41
N ASN A 304 16.51 13.51 8.41
CA ASN A 304 15.51 13.77 7.38
C ASN A 304 15.85 13.19 5.99
N ALA A 305 16.78 12.24 5.88
CA ALA A 305 17.07 11.57 4.62
C ALA A 305 15.88 10.75 4.11
N ARG A 306 15.08 10.19 5.04
CA ARG A 306 13.86 9.41 4.76
C ARG A 306 14.15 8.21 3.85
N PHE A 307 15.21 7.46 4.13
CA PHE A 307 15.52 6.20 3.47
C PHE A 307 14.36 5.21 3.64
N GLY A 308 13.94 4.54 2.57
CA GLY A 308 12.76 3.67 2.57
C GLY A 308 11.43 4.41 2.29
N THR A 309 11.47 5.64 1.78
CA THR A 309 10.24 6.34 1.31
C THR A 309 9.63 5.62 0.11
N SER A 310 10.43 4.99 -0.70
CA SER A 310 10.04 4.10 -1.79
C SER A 310 11.06 2.98 -1.91
N VAL A 311 10.61 1.80 -2.31
CA VAL A 311 11.47 0.64 -2.59
C VAL A 311 10.94 -0.02 -3.85
N THR A 312 11.81 -0.52 -4.69
CA THR A 312 11.47 -1.43 -5.78
C THR A 312 12.48 -2.56 -5.83
N VAL A 313 12.08 -3.69 -6.37
CA VAL A 313 12.93 -4.86 -6.55
C VAL A 313 13.13 -5.09 -8.05
N ILE A 314 14.35 -5.37 -8.45
CA ILE A 314 14.69 -5.76 -9.82
C ILE A 314 15.66 -6.93 -9.72
N ASP A 315 15.29 -8.10 -10.23
CA ASP A 315 16.13 -9.32 -10.20
C ASP A 315 16.70 -9.58 -8.78
N ASN A 316 15.85 -9.52 -7.74
CA ASN A 316 16.16 -9.67 -6.31
C ASN A 316 17.01 -8.55 -5.69
N ASP A 317 17.49 -7.60 -6.49
CA ASP A 317 18.22 -6.43 -6.00
C ASP A 317 17.24 -5.33 -5.48
N LEU A 318 17.54 -4.77 -4.30
CA LEU A 318 16.74 -3.69 -3.72
C LEU A 318 17.22 -2.31 -4.20
N ILE A 319 16.29 -1.51 -4.70
CA ILE A 319 16.51 -0.09 -5.02
C ILE A 319 15.69 0.75 -4.06
N ILE A 320 16.35 1.54 -3.22
CA ILE A 320 15.73 2.24 -2.09
C ILE A 320 15.89 3.75 -2.24
N GLY A 321 14.78 4.46 -2.21
CA GLY A 321 14.74 5.92 -2.30
C GLY A 321 14.94 6.61 -0.95
N ALA A 322 15.69 7.70 -0.95
CA ALA A 322 15.93 8.58 0.20
C ALA A 322 15.83 10.06 -0.24
N PRO A 323 14.62 10.59 -0.45
CA PRO A 323 14.42 11.89 -1.10
C PRO A 323 14.91 13.09 -0.28
N GLY A 324 15.10 12.94 1.02
CA GLY A 324 15.57 13.99 1.92
C GLY A 324 17.10 14.07 2.07
N THR A 325 17.86 13.21 1.36
CA THR A 325 19.33 13.18 1.46
C THR A 325 19.95 14.50 0.99
N THR A 326 20.90 15.02 1.77
CA THR A 326 21.68 16.21 1.41
C THR A 326 22.94 15.80 0.62
N ILE A 327 23.12 16.37 -0.56
CA ILE A 327 24.28 16.11 -1.45
C ILE A 327 25.05 17.40 -1.67
N ASN A 328 26.34 17.42 -1.32
CA ASN A 328 27.23 18.59 -1.50
C ASN A 328 26.67 19.90 -0.94
N GLY A 329 25.96 19.83 0.20
CA GLY A 329 25.33 20.98 0.86
C GLY A 329 23.95 21.37 0.32
N ALA A 330 23.48 20.75 -0.79
CA ALA A 330 22.11 20.90 -1.27
C ALA A 330 21.17 20.01 -0.45
N THR A 331 20.34 20.61 0.39
CA THR A 331 19.37 19.90 1.25
C THR A 331 18.25 19.30 0.42
N ALA A 332 17.84 18.08 0.80
CA ALA A 332 16.79 17.32 0.10
C ALA A 332 17.03 17.18 -1.41
N ALA A 333 18.30 17.01 -1.79
CA ALA A 333 18.66 16.73 -3.19
C ALA A 333 18.28 15.31 -3.61
N GLY A 334 18.11 14.43 -2.61
CA GLY A 334 17.71 13.04 -2.78
C GLY A 334 18.86 12.12 -3.16
N ALA A 335 18.67 10.83 -2.86
CA ALA A 335 19.56 9.75 -3.25
C ALA A 335 18.75 8.48 -3.50
N ILE A 336 19.30 7.58 -4.29
CA ILE A 336 18.89 6.18 -4.36
C ILE A 336 20.04 5.32 -3.85
N TYR A 337 19.70 4.24 -3.20
CA TYR A 337 20.64 3.22 -2.73
C TYR A 337 20.30 1.90 -3.39
N TYR A 338 21.33 1.19 -3.76
CA TYR A 338 21.22 -0.10 -4.42
C TYR A 338 21.88 -1.16 -3.55
N LEU A 339 21.15 -2.19 -3.21
CA LEU A 339 21.64 -3.36 -2.52
C LEU A 339 21.50 -4.56 -3.45
N ARG A 340 22.64 -5.13 -3.79
CA ARG A 340 22.71 -6.38 -4.54
C ARG A 340 22.73 -7.55 -3.58
N GLU A 341 21.91 -8.56 -3.83
CA GLU A 341 21.97 -9.82 -3.14
C GLU A 341 23.12 -10.73 -3.63
#